data_84a824d0f88cbd07b3e6e8a20347b9a8
#
_entry.id   84a824d0f88cbd07b3e6e8a20347b9a8
#
_cell.length_a   1.000
_cell.length_b   1.000
_cell.length_c   1.000
_cell.angle_alpha   90.00
_cell.angle_beta   90.00
_cell.angle_gamma   90.00
#
_symmetry.space_group_name_H-M   'P 1'
#
loop_
_entity.id
_entity.type
_entity.pdbx_description
1 polymer ?
#
loop_
_entity_poly.entity_id
_entity_poly.type
_entity_poly.pdbx_seq_one_letter_code
_entity_poly.pdbx_strand_id
1 'polypeptide(L)'
;MIASESTKARPDSPPALTAGIFDVDGVLLASPHERAWREALQGFADPVHFTTTMYQAHVAGKPRLSGALAALEALGVPDAGRQAVVYAERKQKRLEELIDAGTVAAFPDALRFVKAVRALGWPMAVASSSRNANQMMKAIPLDVGQSLLDAFSVNVCGRDLPKGKPNPAIFLLAARELRIEPAQCFVAEDAPAGIEAARSGGMTALGVARRGDAALLWAAGAGLVVASLDEIAINELVDGRLCLRPN
;
A
#
# COMPACT_ATOMS: atom_id res chain seq x y z
N MET A 1 10.78 51.61 -14.06
CA MET A 1 9.61 50.87 -13.63
C MET A 1 9.50 49.64 -14.50
N ILE A 2 9.95 48.51 -13.99
CA ILE A 2 9.85 47.21 -14.69
C ILE A 2 8.73 46.46 -13.96
N ALA A 3 7.61 46.26 -14.66
CA ALA A 3 6.46 45.52 -14.13
C ALA A 3 6.84 44.04 -13.99
N SER A 4 6.75 43.52 -12.81
CA SER A 4 6.85 42.07 -12.52
C SER A 4 5.60 41.39 -13.09
N GLU A 5 5.75 40.65 -14.17
CA GLU A 5 4.71 39.73 -14.63
C GLU A 5 4.52 38.63 -13.62
N SER A 6 3.42 38.70 -12.88
CA SER A 6 2.91 37.61 -12.06
C SER A 6 2.46 36.49 -12.98
N THR A 7 3.22 35.42 -13.03
CA THR A 7 2.88 34.20 -13.76
C THR A 7 1.64 33.56 -13.11
N LYS A 8 0.46 33.88 -13.65
CA LYS A 8 -0.79 33.20 -13.30
C LYS A 8 -0.67 31.73 -13.69
N ALA A 9 -0.65 30.82 -12.70
CA ALA A 9 -0.75 29.40 -12.93
C ALA A 9 -1.98 29.10 -13.80
N ARG A 10 -1.82 28.21 -14.78
CA ARG A 10 -2.93 27.73 -15.61
C ARG A 10 -3.95 27.01 -14.72
N PRO A 11 -5.26 27.28 -14.84
CA PRO A 11 -6.28 26.72 -13.95
C PRO A 11 -6.52 25.20 -14.07
N ASP A 12 -5.83 24.48 -14.97
CA ASP A 12 -6.08 23.06 -15.28
C ASP A 12 -4.91 22.13 -14.94
N SER A 13 -3.87 22.58 -14.26
CA SER A 13 -2.79 21.67 -13.83
C SER A 13 -3.17 21.05 -12.49
N PRO A 14 -3.01 19.70 -12.33
CA PRO A 14 -3.23 19.08 -11.04
C PRO A 14 -2.31 19.73 -9.99
N PRO A 15 -2.78 19.82 -8.73
CA PRO A 15 -1.97 20.42 -7.67
C PRO A 15 -0.65 19.64 -7.51
N ALA A 16 0.43 20.38 -7.23
CA ALA A 16 1.73 19.77 -6.98
C ALA A 16 1.66 18.85 -5.77
N LEU A 17 2.25 17.66 -5.88
CA LEU A 17 2.37 16.71 -4.78
C LEU A 17 3.33 17.25 -3.73
N THR A 18 3.02 17.03 -2.45
CA THR A 18 3.82 17.50 -1.31
C THR A 18 3.94 16.47 -0.19
N ALA A 19 3.26 15.32 -0.31
CA ALA A 19 3.27 14.27 0.70
C ALA A 19 3.16 12.87 0.07
N GLY A 20 3.68 11.86 0.78
CA GLY A 20 3.56 10.46 0.41
C GLY A 20 2.81 9.63 1.46
N ILE A 21 1.89 8.79 1.02
CA ILE A 21 1.22 7.78 1.83
C ILE A 21 1.60 6.41 1.29
N PHE A 22 2.02 5.50 2.16
CA PHE A 22 2.55 4.21 1.76
C PHE A 22 1.71 3.08 2.36
N ASP A 23 1.29 2.13 1.54
CA ASP A 23 0.94 0.83 2.06
C ASP A 23 2.20 0.09 2.54
N VAL A 24 2.03 -0.97 3.31
CA VAL A 24 3.15 -1.71 3.92
C VAL A 24 3.44 -3.00 3.16
N ASP A 25 2.43 -3.86 3.06
CA ASP A 25 2.59 -5.21 2.56
C ASP A 25 2.64 -5.20 1.03
N GLY A 26 3.76 -5.61 0.42
CA GLY A 26 3.95 -5.57 -1.02
C GLY A 26 4.53 -4.26 -1.55
N VAL A 27 4.46 -3.17 -0.78
CA VAL A 27 5.10 -1.88 -1.11
C VAL A 27 6.42 -1.71 -0.38
N LEU A 28 6.38 -1.68 0.94
CA LEU A 28 7.55 -1.47 1.79
C LEU A 28 8.20 -2.81 2.19
N LEU A 29 7.36 -3.82 2.48
CA LEU A 29 7.77 -5.10 3.02
C LEU A 29 7.32 -6.27 2.13
N ALA A 30 8.25 -7.20 1.90
CA ALA A 30 7.94 -8.56 1.46
C ALA A 30 7.44 -9.36 2.67
N SER A 31 6.16 -9.25 2.97
CA SER A 31 5.53 -9.92 4.09
C SER A 31 4.93 -11.27 3.67
N PRO A 32 4.81 -12.24 4.60
CA PRO A 32 4.31 -13.57 4.28
C PRO A 32 2.76 -13.66 4.22
N HIS A 33 2.06 -12.56 3.92
CA HIS A 33 0.59 -12.52 3.93
C HIS A 33 -0.02 -13.53 2.95
N GLU A 34 0.42 -13.55 1.69
CA GLU A 34 -0.08 -14.50 0.69
C GLU A 34 0.16 -15.95 1.12
N ARG A 35 1.36 -16.24 1.62
CA ARG A 35 1.71 -17.57 2.14
C ARG A 35 0.80 -17.98 3.30
N ALA A 36 0.56 -17.07 4.26
CA ALA A 36 -0.32 -17.34 5.38
C ALA A 36 -1.77 -17.64 4.94
N TRP A 37 -2.28 -16.90 3.94
CA TRP A 37 -3.60 -17.16 3.37
C TRP A 37 -3.67 -18.53 2.70
N ARG A 38 -2.68 -18.87 1.87
CA ARG A 38 -2.62 -20.16 1.18
C ARG A 38 -2.53 -21.35 2.15
N GLU A 39 -1.63 -21.27 3.13
CA GLU A 39 -1.44 -22.36 4.11
C GLU A 39 -2.65 -22.52 5.04
N ALA A 40 -3.33 -21.44 5.40
CA ALA A 40 -4.53 -21.48 6.22
C ALA A 40 -5.77 -22.07 5.51
N LEU A 41 -5.73 -22.22 4.18
CA LEU A 41 -6.85 -22.69 3.36
C LEU A 41 -7.11 -24.20 3.52
N GLN A 42 -6.16 -24.95 4.05
CA GLN A 42 -6.30 -26.40 4.23
C GLN A 42 -7.57 -26.76 4.99
N GLY A 43 -8.39 -27.63 4.40
CA GLY A 43 -9.69 -28.06 4.95
C GLY A 43 -10.87 -27.15 4.57
N PHE A 44 -10.65 -26.02 3.88
CA PHE A 44 -11.71 -25.22 3.27
C PHE A 44 -11.77 -25.46 1.75
N ALA A 45 -10.59 -25.41 1.09
CA ALA A 45 -10.42 -25.70 -0.31
C ALA A 45 -8.99 -26.20 -0.57
N ASP A 46 -8.72 -26.69 -1.80
CA ASP A 46 -7.37 -27.06 -2.18
C ASP A 46 -6.46 -25.80 -2.31
N PRO A 47 -5.37 -25.72 -1.53
CA PRO A 47 -4.46 -24.58 -1.58
C PRO A 47 -3.81 -24.32 -2.95
N VAL A 48 -3.79 -25.31 -3.86
CA VAL A 48 -3.24 -25.16 -5.21
C VAL A 48 -4.01 -24.11 -6.02
N HIS A 49 -5.32 -23.94 -5.77
CA HIS A 49 -6.16 -22.96 -6.44
C HIS A 49 -5.97 -21.53 -5.91
N PHE A 50 -5.29 -21.35 -4.78
CA PHE A 50 -4.96 -20.04 -4.25
C PHE A 50 -3.67 -19.50 -4.91
N THR A 51 -3.80 -19.07 -6.15
CA THR A 51 -2.69 -18.51 -6.93
C THR A 51 -2.37 -17.07 -6.54
N THR A 52 -1.17 -16.58 -6.88
CA THR A 52 -0.81 -15.16 -6.70
C THR A 52 -1.77 -14.23 -7.43
N THR A 53 -2.19 -14.59 -8.64
CA THR A 53 -3.18 -13.81 -9.41
C THR A 53 -4.52 -13.71 -8.67
N MET A 54 -5.03 -14.84 -8.14
CA MET A 54 -6.24 -14.88 -7.35
C MET A 54 -6.09 -14.04 -6.07
N TYR A 55 -4.96 -14.14 -5.37
CA TYR A 55 -4.68 -13.34 -4.19
C TYR A 55 -4.72 -11.84 -4.49
N GLN A 56 -4.03 -11.40 -5.54
CA GLN A 56 -4.00 -9.99 -5.94
C GLN A 56 -5.38 -9.47 -6.37
N ALA A 57 -6.13 -10.25 -7.13
CA ALA A 57 -7.44 -9.82 -7.63
C ALA A 57 -8.51 -9.72 -6.52
N HIS A 58 -8.47 -10.62 -5.53
CA HIS A 58 -9.60 -10.78 -4.61
C HIS A 58 -9.29 -10.46 -3.15
N VAL A 59 -8.03 -10.59 -2.70
CA VAL A 59 -7.68 -10.61 -1.28
C VAL A 59 -6.75 -9.46 -0.87
N ALA A 60 -5.74 -9.17 -1.69
CA ALA A 60 -4.71 -8.20 -1.38
C ALA A 60 -5.28 -6.81 -1.02
N GLY A 61 -4.67 -6.14 -0.05
CA GLY A 61 -5.09 -4.81 0.43
C GLY A 61 -6.36 -4.78 1.29
N LYS A 62 -7.18 -5.83 1.29
CA LYS A 62 -8.46 -5.87 2.03
C LYS A 62 -8.25 -6.14 3.53
N PRO A 63 -9.19 -5.65 4.40
CA PRO A 63 -9.27 -6.08 5.78
C PRO A 63 -9.40 -7.61 5.89
N ARG A 64 -8.82 -8.17 6.96
CA ARG A 64 -8.71 -9.62 7.14
C ARG A 64 -10.01 -10.39 6.92
N LEU A 65 -11.13 -9.96 7.52
CA LEU A 65 -12.40 -10.68 7.40
C LEU A 65 -12.98 -10.59 5.99
N SER A 66 -12.96 -9.41 5.38
CA SER A 66 -13.40 -9.21 3.98
C SER A 66 -12.51 -9.96 2.99
N GLY A 67 -11.19 -10.02 3.25
CA GLY A 67 -10.27 -10.83 2.45
C GLY A 67 -10.55 -12.32 2.56
N ALA A 68 -10.87 -12.81 3.77
CA ALA A 68 -11.24 -14.21 3.99
C ALA A 68 -12.52 -14.57 3.22
N LEU A 69 -13.55 -13.73 3.34
CA LEU A 69 -14.81 -13.94 2.61
C LEU A 69 -14.58 -13.97 1.10
N ALA A 70 -13.90 -12.95 0.57
CA ALA A 70 -13.64 -12.86 -0.86
C ALA A 70 -12.79 -14.03 -1.40
N ALA A 71 -11.83 -14.54 -0.60
CA ALA A 71 -11.07 -15.73 -0.96
C ALA A 71 -11.94 -16.97 -1.07
N LEU A 72 -12.78 -17.23 -0.07
CA LEU A 72 -13.65 -18.42 -0.06
C LEU A 72 -14.72 -18.35 -1.16
N GLU A 73 -15.29 -17.17 -1.42
CA GLU A 73 -16.26 -16.95 -2.52
C GLU A 73 -15.60 -17.19 -3.89
N ALA A 74 -14.40 -16.62 -4.11
CA ALA A 74 -13.67 -16.80 -5.37
C ALA A 74 -13.26 -18.26 -5.62
N LEU A 75 -13.09 -19.06 -4.55
CA LEU A 75 -12.79 -20.48 -4.62
C LEU A 75 -14.05 -21.36 -4.64
N GLY A 76 -15.26 -20.77 -4.65
CA GLY A 76 -16.52 -21.50 -4.69
C GLY A 76 -16.80 -22.31 -3.42
N VAL A 77 -16.24 -21.92 -2.28
CA VAL A 77 -16.48 -22.63 -1.01
C VAL A 77 -17.92 -22.42 -0.54
N PRO A 78 -18.69 -23.51 -0.29
CA PRO A 78 -20.05 -23.39 0.25
C PRO A 78 -20.06 -22.64 1.59
N ASP A 79 -21.13 -21.90 1.88
CA ASP A 79 -21.30 -21.16 3.14
C ASP A 79 -20.10 -20.26 3.51
N ALA A 80 -19.44 -19.65 2.51
CA ALA A 80 -18.25 -18.81 2.66
C ALA A 80 -18.40 -17.79 3.81
N GLY A 81 -19.57 -17.16 3.95
CA GLY A 81 -19.85 -16.19 5.01
C GLY A 81 -19.71 -16.74 6.43
N ARG A 82 -20.11 -18.00 6.67
CA ARG A 82 -19.94 -18.66 7.96
C ARG A 82 -18.51 -19.11 8.22
N GLN A 83 -17.80 -19.52 7.17
CA GLN A 83 -16.45 -20.05 7.25
C GLN A 83 -15.39 -18.94 7.30
N ALA A 84 -15.70 -17.73 6.82
CA ALA A 84 -14.77 -16.62 6.72
C ALA A 84 -14.11 -16.24 8.05
N VAL A 85 -14.84 -16.28 9.17
CA VAL A 85 -14.30 -15.95 10.49
C VAL A 85 -13.22 -16.96 10.90
N VAL A 86 -13.51 -18.25 10.79
CA VAL A 86 -12.56 -19.32 11.16
C VAL A 86 -11.33 -19.29 10.25
N TYR A 87 -11.53 -19.10 8.95
CA TYR A 87 -10.43 -18.96 7.99
C TYR A 87 -9.56 -17.74 8.30
N ALA A 88 -10.17 -16.58 8.60
CA ALA A 88 -9.47 -15.37 8.96
C ALA A 88 -8.62 -15.52 10.24
N GLU A 89 -9.13 -16.21 11.25
CA GLU A 89 -8.42 -16.50 12.51
C GLU A 89 -7.25 -17.46 12.28
N ARG A 90 -7.45 -18.53 11.52
CA ARG A 90 -6.40 -19.48 11.17
C ARG A 90 -5.27 -18.79 10.37
N LYS A 91 -5.63 -17.94 9.41
CA LYS A 91 -4.66 -17.13 8.66
C LYS A 91 -3.90 -16.20 9.59
N GLN A 92 -4.56 -15.56 10.55
CA GLN A 92 -3.88 -14.64 11.46
C GLN A 92 -2.83 -15.38 12.30
N LYS A 93 -3.21 -16.51 12.89
CA LYS A 93 -2.28 -17.35 13.64
C LYS A 93 -1.08 -17.77 12.79
N ARG A 94 -1.33 -18.21 11.55
CA ARG A 94 -0.26 -18.61 10.64
C ARG A 94 0.65 -17.46 10.26
N LEU A 95 0.09 -16.27 10.06
CA LEU A 95 0.88 -15.06 9.77
C LEU A 95 1.82 -14.71 10.94
N GLU A 96 1.32 -14.75 12.17
CA GLU A 96 2.13 -14.48 13.38
C GLU A 96 3.29 -15.47 13.50
N GLU A 97 3.04 -16.76 13.31
CA GLU A 97 4.09 -17.80 13.28
C GLU A 97 5.17 -17.51 12.22
N LEU A 98 4.77 -17.05 11.03
CA LEU A 98 5.71 -16.71 9.95
C LEU A 98 6.50 -15.43 10.26
N ILE A 99 5.87 -14.42 10.86
CA ILE A 99 6.56 -13.19 11.29
C ILE A 99 7.59 -13.53 12.38
N ASP A 100 7.21 -14.31 13.38
CA ASP A 100 8.12 -14.72 14.49
C ASP A 100 9.28 -15.59 13.98
N ALA A 101 9.08 -16.33 12.90
CA ALA A 101 10.14 -17.07 12.22
C ALA A 101 11.08 -16.17 11.36
N GLY A 102 10.91 -14.84 11.40
CA GLY A 102 11.80 -13.90 10.72
C GLY A 102 11.65 -13.86 9.19
N THR A 103 10.48 -14.20 8.66
CA THR A 103 10.27 -14.25 7.20
C THR A 103 9.93 -12.90 6.55
N VAL A 104 9.98 -11.80 7.31
CA VAL A 104 9.71 -10.45 6.83
C VAL A 104 11.00 -9.78 6.37
N ALA A 105 11.01 -9.22 5.18
CA ALA A 105 12.12 -8.43 4.67
C ALA A 105 11.60 -7.12 4.05
N ALA A 106 12.39 -6.05 4.13
CA ALA A 106 12.08 -4.83 3.40
C ALA A 106 12.54 -4.95 1.95
N PHE A 107 11.80 -4.32 1.04
CA PHE A 107 12.29 -4.14 -0.32
C PHE A 107 13.40 -3.07 -0.34
N PRO A 108 14.58 -3.38 -0.90
CA PRO A 108 15.70 -2.43 -0.87
C PRO A 108 15.42 -1.11 -1.59
N ASP A 109 14.66 -1.14 -2.69
CA ASP A 109 14.22 0.05 -3.43
C ASP A 109 13.25 0.89 -2.63
N ALA A 110 12.36 0.26 -1.83
CA ALA A 110 11.45 0.97 -0.95
C ALA A 110 12.20 1.73 0.15
N LEU A 111 13.24 1.13 0.75
CA LEU A 111 14.07 1.82 1.74
C LEU A 111 14.79 3.02 1.12
N ARG A 112 15.32 2.89 -0.11
CA ARG A 112 15.94 4.01 -0.83
C ARG A 112 14.93 5.11 -1.13
N PHE A 113 13.74 4.75 -1.61
CA PHE A 113 12.70 5.70 -1.95
C PHE A 113 12.18 6.45 -0.72
N VAL A 114 11.91 5.76 0.39
CA VAL A 114 11.52 6.38 1.67
C VAL A 114 12.59 7.38 2.14
N LYS A 115 13.88 7.00 2.08
CA LYS A 115 14.98 7.91 2.43
C LYS A 115 15.02 9.13 1.51
N ALA A 116 14.81 8.94 0.21
CA ALA A 116 14.81 10.03 -0.77
C ALA A 116 13.65 11.00 -0.54
N VAL A 117 12.42 10.50 -0.32
CA VAL A 117 11.25 11.35 -0.01
C VAL A 117 11.45 12.10 1.31
N ARG A 118 12.01 11.43 2.34
CA ARG A 118 12.38 12.09 3.60
C ARG A 118 13.40 13.22 3.41
N ALA A 119 14.38 13.02 2.53
CA ALA A 119 15.41 14.03 2.24
C ALA A 119 14.84 15.27 1.53
N LEU A 120 13.69 15.15 0.85
CA LEU A 120 12.94 16.28 0.30
C LEU A 120 12.20 17.09 1.38
N GLY A 121 12.19 16.61 2.64
CA GLY A 121 11.41 17.22 3.72
C GLY A 121 9.90 16.95 3.62
N TRP A 122 9.46 16.02 2.76
CA TRP A 122 8.05 15.71 2.62
C TRP A 122 7.51 14.93 3.82
N PRO A 123 6.34 15.31 4.34
CA PRO A 123 5.67 14.51 5.34
C PRO A 123 5.20 13.18 4.73
N MET A 124 5.37 12.10 5.48
CA MET A 124 5.00 10.76 5.05
C MET A 124 4.08 10.10 6.05
N ALA A 125 3.09 9.36 5.54
CA ALA A 125 2.24 8.49 6.32
C ALA A 125 2.39 7.04 5.89
N VAL A 126 2.16 6.12 6.82
CA VAL A 126 1.99 4.70 6.55
C VAL A 126 0.56 4.28 6.86
N ALA A 127 -0.04 3.49 5.96
CA ALA A 127 -1.45 3.14 5.98
C ALA A 127 -1.69 1.70 5.51
N SER A 128 -1.84 0.77 6.43
CA SER A 128 -2.11 -0.64 6.15
C SER A 128 -3.32 -1.16 6.91
N SER A 129 -4.08 -2.06 6.28
CA SER A 129 -5.16 -2.81 6.94
C SER A 129 -4.62 -3.85 7.94
N SER A 130 -3.32 -4.14 7.90
CA SER A 130 -2.68 -5.13 8.78
C SER A 130 -2.40 -4.55 10.17
N ARG A 131 -2.85 -5.27 11.20
CA ARG A 131 -2.49 -4.96 12.61
C ARG A 131 -1.04 -5.30 12.94
N ASN A 132 -0.40 -6.14 12.12
CA ASN A 132 1.00 -6.55 12.32
C ASN A 132 2.00 -5.60 11.66
N ALA A 133 1.55 -4.64 10.83
CA ALA A 133 2.40 -3.72 10.08
C ALA A 133 3.41 -2.99 10.96
N ASN A 134 2.95 -2.50 12.12
CA ASN A 134 3.81 -1.77 13.07
C ASN A 134 4.95 -2.64 13.63
N GLN A 135 4.65 -3.88 14.02
CA GLN A 135 5.65 -4.83 14.51
C GLN A 135 6.68 -5.15 13.42
N MET A 136 6.21 -5.44 12.21
CA MET A 136 7.08 -5.74 11.07
C MET A 136 8.00 -4.57 10.74
N MET A 137 7.48 -3.33 10.63
CA MET A 137 8.28 -2.16 10.31
C MET A 137 9.28 -1.77 11.41
N LYS A 138 8.93 -1.97 12.69
CA LYS A 138 9.85 -1.76 13.82
C LYS A 138 11.07 -2.69 13.78
N ALA A 139 10.90 -3.90 13.23
CA ALA A 139 11.99 -4.86 13.11
C ALA A 139 12.96 -4.56 11.94
N ILE A 140 12.61 -3.63 11.04
CA ILE A 140 13.43 -3.28 9.88
C ILE A 140 14.29 -2.06 10.22
N PRO A 141 15.63 -2.19 10.24
CA PRO A 141 16.51 -1.04 10.41
C PRO A 141 16.49 -0.14 9.17
N LEU A 142 16.35 1.16 9.37
CA LEU A 142 16.43 2.15 8.29
C LEU A 142 17.75 2.93 8.34
N ASP A 143 18.10 3.44 9.52
CA ASP A 143 19.34 4.15 9.82
C ASP A 143 19.87 3.74 11.21
N VAL A 144 21.02 4.25 11.63
CA VAL A 144 21.58 3.95 12.94
C VAL A 144 20.60 4.38 14.05
N GLY A 145 20.11 3.40 14.80
CA GLY A 145 19.16 3.62 15.90
C GLY A 145 17.72 3.96 15.45
N GLN A 146 17.39 3.87 14.17
CA GLN A 146 16.07 4.12 13.64
C GLN A 146 15.53 2.92 12.86
N SER A 147 14.27 2.59 13.09
CA SER A 147 13.53 1.61 12.32
C SER A 147 12.84 2.25 11.09
N LEU A 148 12.35 1.42 10.19
CA LEU A 148 11.55 1.88 9.05
C LEU A 148 10.31 2.65 9.52
N LEU A 149 9.69 2.26 10.64
CA LEU A 149 8.52 2.95 11.19
C LEU A 149 8.82 4.39 11.56
N ASP A 150 10.02 4.69 12.04
CA ASP A 150 10.42 6.03 12.50
C ASP A 150 10.59 7.05 11.35
N ALA A 151 10.52 6.59 10.09
CA ALA A 151 10.53 7.48 8.93
C ALA A 151 9.19 8.20 8.69
N PHE A 152 8.11 7.73 9.30
CA PHE A 152 6.75 8.20 9.04
C PHE A 152 6.25 9.07 10.17
N SER A 153 5.82 10.30 9.83
CA SER A 153 5.25 11.24 10.81
C SER A 153 3.81 10.88 11.21
N VAL A 154 3.11 10.11 10.37
CA VAL A 154 1.75 9.61 10.61
C VAL A 154 1.68 8.11 10.40
N ASN A 155 0.99 7.43 11.29
CA ASN A 155 0.78 6.00 11.26
C ASN A 155 -0.70 5.66 11.50
N VAL A 156 -1.37 5.17 10.48
CA VAL A 156 -2.78 4.73 10.54
C VAL A 156 -2.94 3.23 10.33
N CYS A 157 -1.85 2.46 10.46
CA CYS A 157 -1.88 0.99 10.32
C CYS A 157 -2.76 0.33 11.37
N GLY A 158 -3.58 -0.62 10.93
CA GLY A 158 -4.45 -1.41 11.81
C GLY A 158 -5.55 -0.62 12.52
N ARG A 159 -5.82 0.62 12.10
CA ARG A 159 -6.94 1.42 12.62
C ARG A 159 -8.26 0.73 12.31
N ASP A 160 -9.15 0.75 13.29
CA ASP A 160 -10.49 0.21 13.11
C ASP A 160 -11.34 1.23 12.34
N LEU A 161 -11.62 0.92 11.09
CA LEU A 161 -12.40 1.76 10.18
C LEU A 161 -13.67 1.03 9.76
N PRO A 162 -14.81 1.73 9.62
CA PRO A 162 -16.08 1.11 9.24
C PRO A 162 -16.03 0.36 7.90
N LYS A 163 -15.18 0.83 6.99
CA LYS A 163 -14.96 0.23 5.66
C LYS A 163 -13.47 0.22 5.34
N GLY A 164 -12.96 -0.92 4.92
CA GLY A 164 -11.59 -1.08 4.40
C GLY A 164 -11.51 -0.84 2.89
N LYS A 165 -10.31 -0.90 2.33
CA LYS A 165 -10.05 -0.84 0.88
C LYS A 165 -11.00 -1.80 0.13
N PRO A 166 -11.64 -1.35 -0.96
CA PRO A 166 -11.36 -0.16 -1.77
C PRO A 166 -12.00 1.15 -1.28
N ASN A 167 -12.58 1.21 -0.08
CA ASN A 167 -13.05 2.48 0.49
C ASN A 167 -11.85 3.37 0.84
N PRO A 168 -11.88 4.69 0.51
CA PRO A 168 -10.75 5.60 0.70
C PRO A 168 -10.47 5.98 2.16
N ALA A 169 -11.27 5.56 3.13
CA ALA A 169 -11.25 6.05 4.51
C ALA A 169 -9.86 6.03 5.15
N ILE A 170 -9.06 4.97 4.91
CA ILE A 170 -7.73 4.86 5.50
C ILE A 170 -6.75 5.92 4.96
N PHE A 171 -6.80 6.18 3.66
CA PHE A 171 -5.92 7.18 3.02
C PHE A 171 -6.39 8.60 3.32
N LEU A 172 -7.70 8.85 3.36
CA LEU A 172 -8.26 10.13 3.81
C LEU A 172 -7.92 10.42 5.27
N LEU A 173 -7.92 9.39 6.13
CA LEU A 173 -7.45 9.52 7.50
C LEU A 173 -5.96 9.90 7.55
N ALA A 174 -5.11 9.24 6.77
CA ALA A 174 -3.69 9.54 6.68
C ALA A 174 -3.43 10.98 6.21
N ALA A 175 -4.07 11.43 5.13
CA ALA A 175 -3.95 12.79 4.62
C ALA A 175 -4.40 13.83 5.65
N ARG A 176 -5.53 13.58 6.33
CA ARG A 176 -6.03 14.43 7.41
C ARG A 176 -5.03 14.54 8.59
N GLU A 177 -4.46 13.43 9.03
CA GLU A 177 -3.47 13.44 10.12
C GLU A 177 -2.14 14.09 9.68
N LEU A 178 -1.76 13.98 8.41
CA LEU A 178 -0.66 14.74 7.80
C LEU A 178 -0.98 16.25 7.67
N ARG A 179 -2.26 16.64 7.71
CA ARG A 179 -2.76 18.01 7.43
C ARG A 179 -2.44 18.45 5.99
N ILE A 180 -2.54 17.53 5.05
CA ILE A 180 -2.30 17.76 3.61
C ILE A 180 -3.58 17.43 2.86
N GLU A 181 -3.90 18.24 1.86
CA GLU A 181 -5.05 17.98 0.99
C GLU A 181 -4.86 16.68 0.20
N PRO A 182 -5.88 15.83 0.06
CA PRO A 182 -5.78 14.57 -0.66
C PRO A 182 -5.15 14.70 -2.06
N ALA A 183 -5.53 15.73 -2.82
CA ALA A 183 -5.01 15.96 -4.17
C ALA A 183 -3.50 16.28 -4.21
N GLN A 184 -2.90 16.62 -3.07
CA GLN A 184 -1.45 16.85 -2.93
C GLN A 184 -0.69 15.62 -2.41
N CYS A 185 -1.38 14.49 -2.21
CA CYS A 185 -0.78 13.24 -1.78
C CYS A 185 -0.64 12.26 -2.94
N PHE A 186 0.49 11.55 -3.02
CA PHE A 186 0.51 10.27 -3.70
C PHE A 186 0.33 9.12 -2.72
N VAL A 187 -0.24 8.02 -3.20
CA VAL A 187 -0.34 6.75 -2.46
C VAL A 187 0.42 5.69 -3.21
N ALA A 188 1.39 5.05 -2.57
CA ALA A 188 2.08 3.88 -3.11
C ALA A 188 1.38 2.60 -2.64
N GLU A 189 0.99 1.75 -3.59
CA GLU A 189 0.13 0.57 -3.39
C GLU A 189 0.46 -0.57 -4.35
N ASP A 190 0.36 -1.82 -3.89
CA ASP A 190 0.60 -3.02 -4.70
C ASP A 190 -0.68 -3.78 -5.08
N ALA A 191 -1.85 -3.36 -4.55
CA ALA A 191 -3.11 -4.08 -4.70
C ALA A 191 -4.18 -3.24 -5.42
N PRO A 192 -5.00 -3.84 -6.32
CA PRO A 192 -6.09 -3.14 -6.99
C PRO A 192 -7.03 -2.41 -6.04
N ALA A 193 -7.42 -3.05 -4.93
CA ALA A 193 -8.32 -2.44 -3.95
C ALA A 193 -7.73 -1.18 -3.30
N GLY A 194 -6.40 -1.11 -3.15
CA GLY A 194 -5.75 0.08 -2.63
C GLY A 194 -5.61 1.19 -3.66
N ILE A 195 -5.33 0.84 -4.92
CA ILE A 195 -5.34 1.80 -6.04
C ILE A 195 -6.72 2.46 -6.17
N GLU A 196 -7.80 1.65 -6.15
CA GLU A 196 -9.17 2.16 -6.19
C GLU A 196 -9.47 3.07 -4.99
N ALA A 197 -9.00 2.71 -3.79
CA ALA A 197 -9.15 3.52 -2.59
C ALA A 197 -8.44 4.88 -2.71
N ALA A 198 -7.19 4.89 -3.17
CA ALA A 198 -6.41 6.12 -3.37
C ALA A 198 -7.11 7.06 -4.37
N ARG A 199 -7.53 6.51 -5.51
CA ARG A 199 -8.23 7.27 -6.56
C ARG A 199 -9.57 7.81 -6.08
N SER A 200 -10.37 6.98 -5.39
CA SER A 200 -11.65 7.38 -4.82
C SER A 200 -11.50 8.47 -3.74
N GLY A 201 -10.33 8.54 -3.10
CA GLY A 201 -9.96 9.58 -2.15
C GLY A 201 -9.41 10.86 -2.80
N GLY A 202 -9.34 10.95 -4.13
CA GLY A 202 -8.80 12.10 -4.86
C GLY A 202 -7.28 12.22 -4.80
N MET A 203 -6.57 11.12 -4.57
CA MET A 203 -5.10 11.06 -4.47
C MET A 203 -4.48 10.47 -5.74
N THR A 204 -3.23 10.81 -6.02
CA THR A 204 -2.46 10.19 -7.10
C THR A 204 -2.05 8.77 -6.69
N ALA A 205 -2.51 7.76 -7.43
CA ALA A 205 -2.19 6.37 -7.14
C ALA A 205 -0.93 5.92 -7.89
N LEU A 206 0.11 5.53 -7.15
CA LEU A 206 1.33 4.89 -7.64
C LEU A 206 1.23 3.39 -7.41
N GLY A 207 1.08 2.62 -8.49
CA GLY A 207 1.07 1.17 -8.44
C GLY A 207 2.49 0.59 -8.39
N VAL A 208 2.73 -0.37 -7.50
CA VAL A 208 4.02 -1.06 -7.36
C VAL A 208 3.85 -2.54 -7.71
N ALA A 209 4.07 -2.88 -8.97
CA ALA A 209 3.80 -4.19 -9.58
C ALA A 209 4.95 -5.17 -9.40
N ARG A 210 5.17 -5.65 -8.18
CA ARG A 210 6.30 -6.55 -7.86
C ARG A 210 6.13 -8.00 -8.33
N ARG A 211 4.94 -8.36 -8.80
CA ARG A 211 4.56 -9.75 -9.12
C ARG A 211 4.13 -9.95 -10.57
N GLY A 212 4.48 -8.99 -11.45
CA GLY A 212 4.05 -9.02 -12.84
C GLY A 212 2.56 -8.70 -13.04
N ASP A 213 1.96 -8.04 -12.08
CA ASP A 213 0.52 -7.72 -11.96
C ASP A 213 0.17 -6.28 -12.39
N ALA A 214 1.07 -5.62 -13.12
CA ALA A 214 0.91 -4.24 -13.59
C ALA A 214 -0.44 -3.98 -14.28
N ALA A 215 -0.92 -4.95 -15.08
CA ALA A 215 -2.19 -4.82 -15.77
C ALA A 215 -3.39 -4.66 -14.81
N LEU A 216 -3.37 -5.34 -13.64
CA LEU A 216 -4.41 -5.21 -12.62
C LEU A 216 -4.39 -3.82 -11.97
N LEU A 217 -3.21 -3.26 -11.73
CA LEU A 217 -3.06 -1.93 -11.13
C LEU A 217 -3.47 -0.83 -12.12
N TRP A 218 -3.12 -0.97 -13.40
CA TRP A 218 -3.62 -0.07 -14.44
C TRP A 218 -5.14 -0.13 -14.57
N ALA A 219 -5.72 -1.33 -14.57
CA ALA A 219 -7.17 -1.52 -14.64
C ALA A 219 -7.91 -0.90 -13.43
N ALA A 220 -7.29 -0.92 -12.24
CA ALA A 220 -7.81 -0.26 -11.04
C ALA A 220 -7.67 1.28 -11.08
N GLY A 221 -6.95 1.81 -12.06
CA GLY A 221 -6.81 3.25 -12.32
C GLY A 221 -5.60 3.88 -11.66
N ALA A 222 -4.49 3.16 -11.53
CA ALA A 222 -3.22 3.76 -11.14
C ALA A 222 -2.83 4.89 -12.12
N GLY A 223 -2.31 5.99 -11.59
CA GLY A 223 -1.79 7.10 -12.41
C GLY A 223 -0.39 6.82 -12.96
N LEU A 224 0.35 5.96 -12.27
CA LEU A 224 1.66 5.46 -12.66
C LEU A 224 1.82 4.04 -12.10
N VAL A 225 2.47 3.14 -12.85
CA VAL A 225 2.81 1.80 -12.39
C VAL A 225 4.29 1.53 -12.65
N VAL A 226 4.98 1.03 -11.62
CA VAL A 226 6.40 0.66 -11.65
C VAL A 226 6.59 -0.75 -11.11
N ALA A 227 7.62 -1.44 -11.57
CA ALA A 227 8.03 -2.72 -10.97
C ALA A 227 8.96 -2.49 -9.76
N SER A 228 9.66 -1.36 -9.74
CA SER A 228 10.53 -0.93 -8.65
C SER A 228 10.36 0.57 -8.38
N LEU A 229 10.39 0.95 -7.10
CA LEU A 229 10.38 2.37 -6.71
C LEU A 229 11.65 3.12 -7.13
N ASP A 230 12.72 2.42 -7.53
CA ASP A 230 13.92 3.02 -8.12
C ASP A 230 13.65 3.64 -9.50
N GLU A 231 12.54 3.27 -10.16
CA GLU A 231 12.14 3.84 -11.46
C GLU A 231 11.58 5.26 -11.32
N ILE A 232 11.27 5.72 -10.11
CA ILE A 232 10.72 7.06 -9.88
C ILE A 232 11.84 8.11 -9.96
N ALA A 233 11.58 9.18 -10.72
CA ALA A 233 12.45 10.34 -10.83
C ALA A 233 12.32 11.25 -9.59
N ILE A 234 13.25 11.12 -8.63
CA ILE A 234 13.21 11.90 -7.39
C ILE A 234 13.35 13.40 -7.64
N ASN A 235 14.11 13.81 -8.68
CA ASN A 235 14.23 15.21 -9.08
C ASN A 235 12.90 15.82 -9.52
N GLU A 236 12.00 15.04 -10.11
CA GLU A 236 10.67 15.50 -10.51
C GLU A 236 9.73 15.65 -9.31
N LEU A 237 9.92 14.84 -8.24
CA LEU A 237 9.18 15.00 -6.98
C LEU A 237 9.49 16.36 -6.31
N VAL A 238 10.68 16.92 -6.48
CA VAL A 238 11.01 18.28 -5.98
C VAL A 238 10.00 19.30 -6.51
N ASP A 239 9.56 19.11 -7.76
CA ASP A 239 8.56 19.97 -8.42
C ASP A 239 7.11 19.48 -8.23
N GLY A 240 6.90 18.50 -7.35
CA GLY A 240 5.58 17.94 -7.07
C GLY A 240 5.03 17.02 -8.18
N ARG A 241 5.89 16.49 -9.05
CA ARG A 241 5.49 15.60 -10.15
C ARG A 241 5.96 14.17 -9.91
N LEU A 242 5.04 13.22 -10.04
CA LEU A 242 5.34 11.79 -9.97
C LEU A 242 5.55 11.26 -11.39
N CYS A 243 6.81 11.05 -11.77
CA CYS A 243 7.23 10.65 -13.10
C CYS A 243 8.25 9.50 -13.04
N LEU A 244 8.36 8.78 -14.17
CA LEU A 244 9.46 7.82 -14.36
C LEU A 244 10.79 8.54 -14.55
N ARG A 245 11.85 7.89 -14.09
CA ARG A 245 13.21 8.30 -14.39
C ARG A 245 13.43 8.20 -15.91
N PRO A 246 14.00 9.23 -16.58
CA PRO A 246 14.36 9.10 -17.98
C PRO A 246 15.43 8.00 -18.15
N ASN A 247 15.28 7.20 -19.21
CA ASN A 247 16.24 6.16 -19.58
C ASN A 247 17.60 6.75 -19.99
#